data_7c09511f49a58f38568674dfd4925142
#
_entry.id   7c09511f49a58f38568674dfd4925142
#
_cell.length_a   1.000
_cell.length_b   1.000
_cell.length_c   1.000
_cell.angle_alpha   90.00
_cell.angle_beta   90.00
_cell.angle_gamma   90.00
#
_symmetry.space_group_name_H-M   'P 1'
#
loop_
_entity.id
_entity.type
_entity.pdbx_description
1 polymer ?
#
loop_
_entity_poly.entity_id
_entity_poly.type
_entity_poly.pdbx_seq_one_letter_code
_entity_poly.pdbx_strand_id
1 'polypeptide(L)'
;MRKRMISLLVLTSATAPLNAQSAWHAPTAQPATEALLTPAQRTEVINALAERLETTFYSPDIARAYAAALRTKLQAKGYDAITSRDTLARTVTADLQAINKDGHLGLRAGAPGTAPNGQRRDQINAIARSDWLADGVAYLEFRIFNGEEAGLAQLKQFIADHSTAKTLIIDVRRHYGGGTDEMDVLFPALYAEPTTLLQGDMRAEVAERTPGALDSTPDFLRVAGPAGVVRHEHRVVPPAGGGAMSKAKVYLLISRDTVSAGEHMAMALKRTGRATLIGQTTRGAGNFGQPFKLPHGFSAFVPFGRTFDPVTGEGWEGTGVRPNVEVPAERALDEALKLAGVTYDSKSPQVTLR
;
A
#
# COMPACT_ATOMS: atom_id res chain seq x y z
N MET A 1 -50.75 -54.02 9.30
CA MET A 1 -51.61 -54.38 8.12
C MET A 1 -51.80 -53.07 7.33
N ARG A 2 -51.32 -53.00 6.13
CA ARG A 2 -51.78 -52.44 4.86
C ARG A 2 -50.60 -52.23 3.93
N LYS A 3 -50.45 -53.15 3.00
CA LYS A 3 -49.57 -53.08 1.82
C LYS A 3 -50.06 -51.95 0.91
N ARG A 4 -49.17 -51.19 0.32
CA ARG A 4 -49.45 -50.46 -0.92
C ARG A 4 -48.35 -50.73 -1.94
N MET A 5 -48.83 -51.08 -3.12
CA MET A 5 -48.19 -51.58 -4.31
C MET A 5 -47.33 -50.51 -5.00
N ILE A 6 -46.23 -50.96 -5.51
CA ILE A 6 -45.35 -50.24 -6.46
C ILE A 6 -45.96 -50.40 -7.86
N SER A 7 -46.28 -49.34 -8.53
CA SER A 7 -46.59 -49.33 -9.97
C SER A 7 -45.39 -48.83 -10.74
N LEU A 8 -44.88 -49.72 -11.54
CA LEU A 8 -43.79 -49.49 -12.51
C LEU A 8 -44.37 -48.82 -13.76
N LEU A 9 -43.95 -47.61 -14.09
CA LEU A 9 -44.31 -46.94 -15.35
C LEU A 9 -43.09 -46.94 -16.27
N VAL A 10 -43.21 -47.73 -17.36
CA VAL A 10 -42.25 -47.77 -18.45
C VAL A 10 -42.53 -46.57 -19.36
N LEU A 11 -41.57 -45.71 -19.53
CA LEU A 11 -41.62 -44.63 -20.55
C LEU A 11 -40.61 -44.89 -21.63
N THR A 12 -41.15 -45.11 -22.82
CA THR A 12 -40.44 -45.28 -24.09
C THR A 12 -39.71 -44.03 -24.53
N SER A 13 -38.46 -44.21 -24.92
CA SER A 13 -37.60 -43.18 -25.49
C SER A 13 -38.04 -42.80 -26.92
N ALA A 14 -38.42 -41.56 -27.13
CA ALA A 14 -38.52 -40.95 -28.46
C ALA A 14 -37.32 -40.03 -28.70
N THR A 15 -36.48 -40.41 -29.64
CA THR A 15 -35.37 -39.59 -30.16
C THR A 15 -35.91 -38.52 -31.06
N ALA A 16 -35.71 -37.23 -30.71
CA ALA A 16 -35.91 -36.09 -31.59
C ALA A 16 -34.53 -35.55 -32.00
N PRO A 17 -34.39 -35.01 -33.23
CA PRO A 17 -33.12 -34.61 -33.82
C PRO A 17 -32.61 -33.30 -33.22
N LEU A 18 -31.29 -33.23 -32.98
CA LEU A 18 -30.58 -31.99 -32.68
C LEU A 18 -30.72 -31.00 -33.84
N ASN A 19 -31.32 -29.87 -33.58
CA ASN A 19 -31.21 -28.73 -34.45
C ASN A 19 -30.62 -27.51 -33.76
N ALA A 20 -29.52 -27.04 -34.36
CA ALA A 20 -28.99 -25.66 -34.36
C ALA A 20 -28.82 -24.98 -32.98
N GLN A 21 -27.63 -25.03 -32.49
CA GLN A 21 -27.08 -24.05 -31.56
C GLN A 21 -27.08 -22.68 -32.20
N SER A 22 -28.04 -21.84 -31.84
CA SER A 22 -27.92 -20.39 -32.04
C SER A 22 -26.84 -19.90 -31.06
N ALA A 23 -25.65 -19.66 -31.58
CA ALA A 23 -24.60 -18.96 -30.88
C ALA A 23 -25.09 -17.57 -30.49
N TRP A 24 -25.45 -17.38 -29.25
CA TRP A 24 -25.59 -16.06 -28.64
C TRP A 24 -24.20 -15.41 -28.61
N HIS A 25 -23.89 -14.61 -29.66
CA HIS A 25 -22.81 -13.65 -29.58
C HIS A 25 -23.28 -12.58 -28.60
N ALA A 26 -22.73 -12.61 -27.36
CA ALA A 26 -22.81 -11.46 -26.52
C ALA A 26 -22.23 -10.27 -27.30
N PRO A 27 -22.92 -9.12 -27.37
CA PRO A 27 -22.35 -7.96 -28.01
C PRO A 27 -21.04 -7.64 -27.27
N THR A 28 -19.91 -7.74 -27.95
CA THR A 28 -18.64 -7.19 -27.49
C THR A 28 -18.92 -5.71 -27.22
N ALA A 29 -18.95 -5.33 -25.94
CA ALA A 29 -19.04 -3.93 -25.57
C ALA A 29 -17.86 -3.22 -26.25
N GLN A 30 -18.13 -2.44 -27.27
CA GLN A 30 -17.16 -1.51 -27.85
C GLN A 30 -16.66 -0.65 -26.66
N PRO A 31 -15.34 -0.48 -26.50
CA PRO A 31 -14.84 0.45 -25.51
C PRO A 31 -15.51 1.80 -25.81
N ALA A 32 -16.25 2.32 -24.84
CA ALA A 32 -16.88 3.63 -24.95
C ALA A 32 -15.77 4.60 -25.33
N THR A 33 -15.94 5.28 -26.47
CA THR A 33 -15.01 6.32 -26.95
C THR A 33 -14.93 7.34 -25.83
N GLU A 34 -13.79 7.40 -25.12
CA GLU A 34 -13.61 8.30 -23.99
C GLU A 34 -13.80 9.73 -24.50
N ALA A 35 -14.73 10.46 -23.92
CA ALA A 35 -15.04 11.83 -24.35
C ALA A 35 -13.79 12.69 -24.23
N LEU A 36 -13.44 13.40 -25.30
CA LEU A 36 -12.29 14.29 -25.34
C LEU A 36 -12.47 15.44 -24.33
N LEU A 37 -11.39 15.83 -23.66
CA LEU A 37 -11.36 16.96 -22.75
C LEU A 37 -11.57 18.28 -23.51
N THR A 38 -12.54 19.06 -23.05
CA THR A 38 -12.71 20.44 -23.54
C THR A 38 -11.66 21.39 -22.91
N PRO A 39 -11.40 22.57 -23.51
CA PRO A 39 -10.55 23.60 -22.92
C PRO A 39 -11.00 24.02 -21.51
N ALA A 40 -12.30 24.19 -21.29
CA ALA A 40 -12.87 24.55 -19.98
C ALA A 40 -12.58 23.46 -18.93
N GLN A 41 -12.82 22.21 -19.25
CA GLN A 41 -12.55 21.09 -18.33
C GLN A 41 -11.07 21.00 -17.92
N ARG A 42 -10.13 21.20 -18.88
CA ARG A 42 -8.71 21.25 -18.55
C ARG A 42 -8.39 22.36 -17.57
N THR A 43 -8.92 23.56 -17.84
CA THR A 43 -8.74 24.72 -16.97
C THR A 43 -9.23 24.47 -15.55
N GLU A 44 -10.42 23.90 -15.42
CA GLU A 44 -11.02 23.58 -14.12
C GLU A 44 -10.18 22.54 -13.35
N VAL A 45 -9.73 21.46 -14.00
CA VAL A 45 -8.88 20.44 -13.37
C VAL A 45 -7.55 21.02 -12.88
N ILE A 46 -6.87 21.82 -13.72
CA ILE A 46 -5.58 22.41 -13.37
C ILE A 46 -5.71 23.39 -12.21
N ASN A 47 -6.73 24.27 -12.24
CA ASN A 47 -6.95 25.22 -11.16
C ASN A 47 -7.33 24.54 -9.85
N ALA A 48 -8.21 23.53 -9.90
CA ALA A 48 -8.60 22.76 -8.71
C ALA A 48 -7.40 22.00 -8.12
N LEU A 49 -6.51 21.45 -8.95
CA LEU A 49 -5.28 20.82 -8.48
C LEU A 49 -4.33 21.85 -7.85
N ALA A 50 -4.12 23.00 -8.49
CA ALA A 50 -3.26 24.06 -7.97
C ALA A 50 -3.74 24.54 -6.60
N GLU A 51 -5.04 24.80 -6.43
CA GLU A 51 -5.65 25.19 -5.15
C GLU A 51 -5.49 24.08 -4.10
N ARG A 52 -5.73 22.82 -4.47
CA ARG A 52 -5.56 21.68 -3.57
C ARG A 52 -4.13 21.56 -3.07
N LEU A 53 -3.13 21.77 -3.94
CA LEU A 53 -1.72 21.75 -3.56
C LEU A 53 -1.40 22.87 -2.57
N GLU A 54 -1.79 24.12 -2.85
CA GLU A 54 -1.55 25.26 -1.97
C GLU A 54 -2.13 25.07 -0.57
N THR A 55 -3.35 24.51 -0.49
CA THR A 55 -4.06 24.36 0.77
C THR A 55 -3.70 23.09 1.55
N THR A 56 -3.02 22.11 0.92
CA THR A 56 -2.90 20.78 1.51
C THR A 56 -1.48 20.24 1.54
N PHE A 57 -0.64 20.52 0.52
CA PHE A 57 0.69 19.92 0.43
C PHE A 57 1.56 20.25 1.65
N TYR A 58 2.35 19.29 2.15
CA TYR A 58 3.04 19.38 3.43
C TYR A 58 4.02 20.55 3.55
N SER A 59 4.64 20.96 2.43
CA SER A 59 5.54 22.12 2.35
C SER A 59 4.85 23.30 1.66
N PRO A 60 4.53 24.40 2.38
CA PRO A 60 3.86 25.56 1.77
C PRO A 60 4.66 26.22 0.63
N ASP A 61 5.99 26.22 0.71
CA ASP A 61 6.84 26.83 -0.33
C ASP A 61 6.81 26.02 -1.61
N ILE A 62 6.94 24.70 -1.51
CA ILE A 62 6.85 23.79 -2.66
C ILE A 62 5.42 23.83 -3.23
N ALA A 63 4.39 23.88 -2.38
CA ALA A 63 3.00 23.99 -2.79
C ALA A 63 2.76 25.22 -3.69
N ARG A 64 3.29 26.39 -3.28
CA ARG A 64 3.22 27.62 -4.08
C ARG A 64 3.97 27.49 -5.41
N ALA A 65 5.13 26.87 -5.42
CA ALA A 65 5.89 26.61 -6.64
C ALA A 65 5.12 25.74 -7.63
N TYR A 66 4.51 24.66 -7.14
CA TYR A 66 3.65 23.79 -7.95
C TYR A 66 2.48 24.56 -8.57
N ALA A 67 1.72 25.26 -7.73
CA ALA A 67 0.54 25.99 -8.19
C ALA A 67 0.88 27.09 -9.19
N ALA A 68 1.95 27.85 -8.94
CA ALA A 68 2.43 28.86 -9.86
C ALA A 68 2.84 28.27 -11.21
N ALA A 69 3.58 27.17 -11.23
CA ALA A 69 4.00 26.51 -12.47
C ALA A 69 2.80 26.00 -13.28
N LEU A 70 1.82 25.36 -12.62
CA LEU A 70 0.60 24.89 -13.28
C LEU A 70 -0.18 26.05 -13.91
N ARG A 71 -0.40 27.14 -13.17
CA ARG A 71 -1.14 28.31 -13.66
C ARG A 71 -0.38 29.02 -14.80
N THR A 72 0.94 29.17 -14.68
CA THR A 72 1.79 29.79 -15.72
C THR A 72 1.71 28.98 -17.03
N LYS A 73 1.86 27.67 -16.94
CA LYS A 73 1.77 26.79 -18.14
C LYS A 73 0.37 26.80 -18.74
N LEU A 74 -0.68 26.86 -17.90
CA LEU A 74 -2.07 26.99 -18.37
C LEU A 74 -2.27 28.32 -19.14
N GLN A 75 -1.81 29.44 -18.59
CA GLN A 75 -1.87 30.76 -19.22
C GLN A 75 -1.08 30.80 -20.55
N ALA A 76 0.05 30.13 -20.61
CA ALA A 76 0.87 29.99 -21.80
C ALA A 76 0.28 28.98 -22.81
N LYS A 77 -0.94 28.47 -22.59
CA LYS A 77 -1.63 27.48 -23.45
C LYS A 77 -0.86 26.15 -23.59
N GLY A 78 0.02 25.83 -22.62
CA GLY A 78 0.89 24.65 -22.67
C GLY A 78 0.15 23.31 -22.54
N TYR A 79 -1.14 23.34 -22.23
CA TYR A 79 -1.99 22.15 -22.17
C TYR A 79 -3.05 22.08 -23.29
N ASP A 80 -3.14 23.11 -24.17
CA ASP A 80 -4.26 23.26 -25.12
C ASP A 80 -4.38 22.10 -26.13
N ALA A 81 -3.27 21.56 -26.58
CA ALA A 81 -3.24 20.46 -27.52
C ALA A 81 -3.65 19.10 -26.90
N ILE A 82 -3.79 19.03 -25.55
CA ILE A 82 -4.07 17.78 -24.86
C ILE A 82 -5.59 17.56 -24.80
N THR A 83 -6.07 16.53 -25.48
CA THR A 83 -7.48 16.13 -25.49
C THR A 83 -7.75 14.85 -24.70
N SER A 84 -6.72 14.01 -24.47
CA SER A 84 -6.82 12.79 -23.68
C SER A 84 -6.65 13.06 -22.19
N ARG A 85 -7.52 12.46 -21.38
CA ARG A 85 -7.50 12.54 -19.92
C ARG A 85 -6.20 11.95 -19.34
N ASP A 86 -5.80 10.77 -19.82
CA ASP A 86 -4.57 10.09 -19.40
C ASP A 86 -3.33 10.87 -19.79
N THR A 87 -3.34 11.51 -20.97
CA THR A 87 -2.21 12.35 -21.40
C THR A 87 -2.11 13.59 -20.52
N LEU A 88 -3.24 14.23 -20.17
CA LEU A 88 -3.22 15.35 -19.22
C LEU A 88 -2.67 14.92 -17.87
N ALA A 89 -3.14 13.80 -17.32
CA ALA A 89 -2.70 13.28 -16.04
C ALA A 89 -1.18 13.03 -16.01
N ARG A 90 -0.64 12.36 -17.02
CA ARG A 90 0.81 12.11 -17.13
C ARG A 90 1.62 13.39 -17.30
N THR A 91 1.17 14.32 -18.15
CA THR A 91 1.89 15.57 -18.41
C THR A 91 1.94 16.44 -17.16
N VAL A 92 0.80 16.61 -16.47
CA VAL A 92 0.73 17.38 -15.22
C VAL A 92 1.59 16.73 -14.13
N THR A 93 1.54 15.41 -13.98
CA THR A 93 2.39 14.70 -13.03
C THR A 93 3.88 14.93 -13.33
N ALA A 94 4.28 14.84 -14.59
CA ALA A 94 5.67 15.12 -15.00
C ALA A 94 6.10 16.56 -14.70
N ASP A 95 5.23 17.55 -14.93
CA ASP A 95 5.50 18.93 -14.61
C ASP A 95 5.72 19.16 -13.09
N LEU A 96 4.90 18.53 -12.26
CA LEU A 96 5.05 18.58 -10.80
C LEU A 96 6.36 17.90 -10.36
N GLN A 97 6.66 16.71 -10.87
CA GLN A 97 7.87 15.96 -10.55
C GLN A 97 9.16 16.65 -11.00
N ALA A 98 9.09 17.55 -11.99
CA ALA A 98 10.23 18.37 -12.43
C ALA A 98 10.58 19.48 -11.44
N ILE A 99 9.62 19.92 -10.62
CA ILE A 99 9.84 20.94 -9.58
C ILE A 99 10.39 20.30 -8.31
N ASN A 100 9.73 19.28 -7.84
CA ASN A 100 10.14 18.50 -6.68
C ASN A 100 9.66 17.05 -6.83
N LYS A 101 10.57 16.11 -6.68
CA LYS A 101 10.24 14.69 -6.76
C LYS A 101 9.48 14.26 -5.51
N ASP A 102 8.32 13.65 -5.71
CA ASP A 102 7.51 13.08 -4.65
C ASP A 102 6.89 11.76 -5.13
N GLY A 103 7.14 10.68 -4.41
CA GLY A 103 6.75 9.32 -4.82
C GLY A 103 5.25 9.07 -4.84
N HIS A 104 4.48 9.92 -4.16
CA HIS A 104 3.02 9.81 -4.10
C HIS A 104 2.28 10.84 -4.96
N LEU A 105 2.85 12.04 -5.15
CA LEU A 105 2.19 13.14 -5.84
C LEU A 105 1.95 12.82 -7.31
N GLY A 106 0.71 12.92 -7.74
CA GLY A 106 0.36 12.78 -9.15
C GLY A 106 -1.11 12.95 -9.43
N LEU A 107 -1.39 13.44 -10.63
CA LEU A 107 -2.75 13.52 -11.21
C LEU A 107 -3.09 12.19 -11.88
N ARG A 108 -4.32 11.74 -11.74
CA ARG A 108 -4.85 10.49 -12.35
C ARG A 108 -6.18 10.77 -13.05
N ALA A 109 -6.36 10.15 -14.19
CA ALA A 109 -7.67 10.06 -14.85
C ALA A 109 -8.43 8.90 -14.19
N GLY A 110 -9.46 9.21 -13.40
CA GLY A 110 -10.26 8.21 -12.71
C GLY A 110 -10.47 8.49 -11.22
N ALA A 111 -11.32 7.68 -10.62
CA ALA A 111 -11.62 7.76 -9.19
C ALA A 111 -10.44 7.27 -8.34
N PRO A 112 -10.29 7.80 -7.12
CA PRO A 112 -9.27 7.31 -6.18
C PRO A 112 -9.59 5.89 -5.70
N GLY A 113 -8.56 5.17 -5.24
CA GLY A 113 -8.73 3.88 -4.53
C GLY A 113 -8.45 2.63 -5.35
N THR A 114 -7.91 2.74 -6.57
CA THR A 114 -7.48 1.57 -7.36
C THR A 114 -5.98 1.29 -7.19
N ALA A 115 -5.62 0.02 -7.11
CA ALA A 115 -4.24 -0.45 -7.18
C ALA A 115 -3.74 -0.43 -8.65
N PRO A 116 -2.41 -0.56 -8.90
CA PRO A 116 -1.86 -0.56 -10.26
C PRO A 116 -2.44 -1.62 -11.20
N ASN A 117 -2.92 -2.73 -10.66
CA ASN A 117 -3.58 -3.81 -11.40
C ASN A 117 -5.07 -3.56 -11.70
N GLY A 118 -5.60 -2.37 -11.37
CA GLY A 118 -7.01 -2.02 -11.55
C GLY A 118 -7.96 -2.53 -10.47
N GLN A 119 -7.49 -3.34 -9.51
CA GLN A 119 -8.30 -3.85 -8.41
C GLN A 119 -8.53 -2.75 -7.37
N ARG A 120 -9.71 -2.72 -6.77
CA ARG A 120 -9.98 -1.83 -5.62
C ARG A 120 -9.14 -2.25 -4.41
N ARG A 121 -8.54 -1.29 -3.74
CA ARG A 121 -7.64 -1.54 -2.59
C ARG A 121 -8.33 -2.21 -1.41
N ASP A 122 -9.59 -1.89 -1.15
CA ASP A 122 -10.43 -2.52 -0.13
C ASP A 122 -10.81 -3.98 -0.45
N GLN A 123 -10.58 -4.45 -1.68
CA GLN A 123 -10.83 -5.82 -2.12
C GLN A 123 -9.55 -6.67 -2.18
N ILE A 124 -8.40 -6.10 -1.86
CA ILE A 124 -7.13 -6.84 -1.81
C ILE A 124 -6.98 -7.45 -0.42
N ASN A 125 -6.78 -8.74 -0.33
CA ASN A 125 -6.46 -9.40 0.94
C ASN A 125 -5.14 -8.84 1.48
N ALA A 126 -5.14 -8.35 2.72
CA ALA A 126 -3.96 -7.81 3.38
C ALA A 126 -2.84 -8.85 3.43
N ILE A 127 -3.17 -10.09 3.82
CA ILE A 127 -2.25 -11.21 3.90
C ILE A 127 -2.45 -12.11 2.68
N ALA A 128 -1.41 -12.26 1.87
CA ALA A 128 -1.41 -13.13 0.69
C ALA A 128 -1.04 -14.57 1.04
N ARG A 129 -0.15 -14.73 2.03
CA ARG A 129 0.30 -16.04 2.50
C ARG A 129 0.77 -15.96 3.94
N SER A 130 0.45 -17.00 4.73
CA SER A 130 0.97 -17.21 6.08
C SER A 130 1.21 -18.71 6.26
N ASP A 131 2.42 -19.11 6.72
CA ASP A 131 2.81 -20.53 6.72
C ASP A 131 4.04 -20.78 7.59
N TRP A 132 4.31 -22.05 7.92
CA TRP A 132 5.59 -22.55 8.37
C TRP A 132 6.41 -23.00 7.15
N LEU A 133 7.57 -22.37 6.87
CA LEU A 133 8.44 -22.79 5.76
C LEU A 133 9.37 -23.93 6.17
N ALA A 134 9.73 -23.99 7.46
CA ALA A 134 10.55 -25.04 8.06
C ALA A 134 10.29 -25.07 9.57
N ASP A 135 10.87 -26.03 10.30
CA ASP A 135 10.77 -26.08 11.76
C ASP A 135 11.29 -24.78 12.39
N GLY A 136 10.40 -24.09 13.11
CA GLY A 136 10.68 -22.81 13.75
C GLY A 136 10.85 -21.60 12.84
N VAL A 137 10.54 -21.72 11.53
CA VAL A 137 10.62 -20.61 10.56
C VAL A 137 9.24 -20.27 10.04
N ALA A 138 8.63 -19.22 10.58
CA ALA A 138 7.35 -18.67 10.15
C ALA A 138 7.51 -17.69 8.99
N TYR A 139 6.52 -17.63 8.10
CA TYR A 139 6.46 -16.76 6.94
C TYR A 139 5.14 -16.02 6.85
N LEU A 140 5.20 -14.72 6.55
CA LEU A 140 4.04 -13.85 6.44
C LEU A 140 4.21 -12.88 5.27
N GLU A 141 3.37 -13.00 4.23
CA GLU A 141 3.39 -12.12 3.07
C GLU A 141 2.22 -11.14 3.10
N PHE A 142 2.54 -9.85 3.10
CA PHE A 142 1.58 -8.78 3.00
C PHE A 142 1.52 -8.19 1.59
N ARG A 143 0.30 -7.83 1.16
CA ARG A 143 0.04 -7.10 -0.09
C ARG A 143 -0.31 -5.64 0.14
N ILE A 144 -1.01 -5.36 1.20
CA ILE A 144 -1.53 -4.04 1.54
C ILE A 144 -1.81 -3.97 3.04
N PHE A 145 -1.77 -2.79 3.61
CA PHE A 145 -2.30 -2.53 4.93
C PHE A 145 -3.59 -1.72 4.78
N ASN A 146 -4.72 -2.41 4.72
CA ASN A 146 -6.03 -1.80 4.48
C ASN A 146 -6.90 -1.71 5.74
N GLY A 147 -6.44 -2.25 6.86
CA GLY A 147 -7.13 -2.20 8.15
C GLY A 147 -8.45 -2.99 8.20
N GLU A 148 -8.71 -3.85 7.21
CA GLU A 148 -9.93 -4.64 7.16
C GLU A 148 -9.98 -5.66 8.30
N GLU A 149 -11.12 -5.72 9.02
CA GLU A 149 -11.28 -6.55 10.21
C GLU A 149 -10.88 -8.02 9.97
N ALA A 150 -11.23 -8.57 8.83
CA ALA A 150 -10.89 -9.94 8.47
C ALA A 150 -9.37 -10.16 8.36
N GLY A 151 -8.64 -9.19 7.77
CA GLY A 151 -7.18 -9.21 7.66
C GLY A 151 -6.51 -9.09 9.04
N LEU A 152 -7.01 -8.19 9.88
CA LEU A 152 -6.51 -8.03 11.24
C LEU A 152 -6.78 -9.26 12.12
N ALA A 153 -7.94 -9.91 11.97
CA ALA A 153 -8.25 -11.16 12.65
C ALA A 153 -7.32 -12.30 12.21
N GLN A 154 -7.08 -12.43 10.90
CA GLN A 154 -6.13 -13.40 10.35
C GLN A 154 -4.71 -13.15 10.88
N LEU A 155 -4.28 -11.89 10.99
CA LEU A 155 -2.98 -11.54 11.55
C LEU A 155 -2.84 -11.91 13.03
N LYS A 156 -3.87 -11.64 13.84
CA LYS A 156 -3.89 -12.05 15.25
C LYS A 156 -3.82 -13.57 15.39
N GLN A 157 -4.53 -14.31 14.55
CA GLN A 157 -4.46 -15.78 14.54
C GLN A 157 -3.06 -16.26 14.13
N PHE A 158 -2.45 -15.65 13.09
CA PHE A 158 -1.07 -15.96 12.70
C PHE A 158 -0.09 -15.78 13.86
N ILE A 159 -0.18 -14.67 14.61
CA ILE A 159 0.68 -14.40 15.76
C ILE A 159 0.52 -15.49 16.82
N ALA A 160 -0.70 -15.92 17.12
CA ALA A 160 -0.98 -16.98 18.08
C ALA A 160 -0.39 -18.34 17.64
N ASP A 161 -0.64 -18.73 16.39
CA ASP A 161 -0.21 -20.02 15.83
C ASP A 161 1.31 -20.13 15.65
N HIS A 162 2.00 -18.97 15.49
CA HIS A 162 3.44 -18.91 15.24
C HIS A 162 4.23 -18.32 16.41
N SER A 163 3.63 -18.24 17.62
CA SER A 163 4.26 -17.66 18.80
C SER A 163 5.57 -18.34 19.24
N THR A 164 5.80 -19.58 18.80
CA THR A 164 7.04 -20.34 19.07
C THR A 164 8.11 -20.22 17.99
N ALA A 165 7.88 -19.36 16.99
CA ALA A 165 8.83 -19.16 15.89
C ALA A 165 10.19 -18.67 16.41
N LYS A 166 11.25 -19.31 15.95
CA LYS A 166 12.65 -18.88 16.18
C LYS A 166 13.08 -17.83 15.14
N THR A 167 12.45 -17.88 13.97
CA THR A 167 12.66 -16.94 12.87
C THR A 167 11.31 -16.58 12.25
N LEU A 168 11.10 -15.29 11.99
CA LEU A 168 9.97 -14.77 11.22
C LEU A 168 10.49 -14.11 9.96
N ILE A 169 10.00 -14.54 8.80
CA ILE A 169 10.24 -13.91 7.51
C ILE A 169 8.99 -13.15 7.12
N ILE A 170 9.07 -11.83 7.05
CA ILE A 170 8.00 -10.95 6.59
C ILE A 170 8.30 -10.56 5.15
N ASP A 171 7.35 -10.73 4.23
CA ASP A 171 7.52 -10.41 2.81
C ASP A 171 6.62 -9.26 2.41
N VAL A 172 7.24 -8.11 2.11
CA VAL A 172 6.57 -6.91 1.60
C VAL A 172 7.08 -6.52 0.20
N ARG A 173 7.71 -7.47 -0.52
CA ARG A 173 8.28 -7.20 -1.86
C ARG A 173 7.26 -6.70 -2.88
N ARG A 174 5.98 -7.02 -2.71
CA ARG A 174 4.87 -6.61 -3.59
C ARG A 174 3.79 -5.84 -2.82
N HIS A 175 4.20 -4.97 -1.90
CA HIS A 175 3.30 -4.26 -0.99
C HIS A 175 2.82 -2.94 -1.58
N TYR A 176 1.51 -2.73 -1.66
CA TYR A 176 0.86 -1.57 -2.28
C TYR A 176 0.68 -0.36 -1.35
N GLY A 177 1.24 -0.37 -0.15
CA GLY A 177 1.03 0.69 0.85
C GLY A 177 -0.23 0.48 1.67
N GLY A 178 -0.78 1.55 2.22
CA GLY A 178 -1.97 1.54 3.08
C GLY A 178 -1.79 2.34 4.35
N GLY A 179 -2.42 1.88 5.44
CA GLY A 179 -2.33 2.45 6.78
C GLY A 179 -1.25 1.78 7.65
N THR A 180 -1.47 1.81 8.96
CA THR A 180 -0.57 1.21 9.97
C THR A 180 -1.23 0.11 10.78
N ASP A 181 -2.53 -0.12 10.62
CA ASP A 181 -3.33 -1.01 11.46
C ASP A 181 -2.72 -2.41 11.60
N GLU A 182 -2.20 -2.99 10.51
CA GLU A 182 -1.54 -4.30 10.54
C GLU A 182 -0.18 -4.23 11.28
N MET A 183 0.53 -3.09 11.22
CA MET A 183 1.75 -2.88 12.01
C MET A 183 1.43 -2.76 13.49
N ASP A 184 0.35 -2.06 13.84
CA ASP A 184 -0.10 -1.84 15.22
C ASP A 184 -0.57 -3.16 15.88
N VAL A 185 -1.00 -4.14 15.08
CA VAL A 185 -1.28 -5.52 15.55
C VAL A 185 -0.01 -6.37 15.61
N LEU A 186 0.89 -6.29 14.62
CA LEU A 186 2.07 -7.17 14.54
C LEU A 186 3.21 -6.74 15.49
N PHE A 187 3.51 -5.45 15.54
CA PHE A 187 4.70 -4.95 16.24
C PHE A 187 4.71 -5.26 17.75
N PRO A 188 3.59 -5.18 18.49
CA PRO A 188 3.57 -5.61 19.88
C PRO A 188 4.04 -7.04 20.11
N ALA A 189 3.87 -7.93 19.13
CA ALA A 189 4.39 -9.30 19.20
C ALA A 189 5.91 -9.39 18.97
N LEU A 190 6.50 -8.40 18.28
CA LEU A 190 7.91 -8.44 17.88
C LEU A 190 8.85 -7.75 18.87
N TYR A 191 8.38 -6.84 19.70
CA TYR A 191 9.22 -6.05 20.60
C TYR A 191 9.15 -6.55 22.04
N ALA A 192 10.25 -6.42 22.77
CA ALA A 192 10.30 -6.76 24.19
C ALA A 192 9.93 -5.57 25.09
N GLU A 193 10.22 -4.34 24.63
CA GLU A 193 10.10 -3.11 25.39
C GLU A 193 9.42 -2.02 24.55
N PRO A 194 8.76 -1.03 25.19
CA PRO A 194 8.23 0.13 24.50
C PRO A 194 9.30 0.82 23.66
N THR A 195 9.00 1.07 22.38
CA THR A 195 9.98 1.58 21.43
C THR A 195 9.35 2.62 20.51
N THR A 196 10.00 3.78 20.37
CA THR A 196 9.66 4.77 19.34
C THR A 196 10.10 4.24 17.97
N LEU A 197 9.18 4.19 17.05
CA LEU A 197 9.40 3.67 15.70
C LEU A 197 9.82 4.78 14.73
N LEU A 198 8.94 5.73 14.46
CA LEU A 198 9.15 6.85 13.54
C LEU A 198 8.38 8.08 14.05
N GLN A 199 8.66 9.24 13.47
CA GLN A 199 7.86 10.43 13.66
C GLN A 199 7.24 10.89 12.35
N GLY A 200 6.07 11.54 12.45
CA GLY A 200 5.37 12.13 11.32
C GLY A 200 5.01 13.58 11.63
N ASP A 201 5.29 14.46 10.68
CA ASP A 201 4.91 15.87 10.70
C ASP A 201 3.78 16.13 9.72
N MET A 202 2.73 16.82 10.15
CA MET A 202 1.63 17.30 9.32
C MET A 202 1.48 18.83 9.51
N ARG A 203 1.11 19.56 8.45
CA ARG A 203 0.74 20.97 8.61
C ARG A 203 -0.42 21.13 9.60
N ALA A 204 -0.29 22.03 10.56
CA ALA A 204 -1.33 22.25 11.58
C ALA A 204 -2.69 22.59 10.94
N GLU A 205 -2.72 23.48 9.93
CA GLU A 205 -3.93 23.85 9.19
C GLU A 205 -4.61 22.66 8.48
N VAL A 206 -3.83 21.65 8.09
CA VAL A 206 -4.37 20.42 7.48
C VAL A 206 -4.85 19.47 8.57
N ALA A 207 -4.10 19.34 9.66
CA ALA A 207 -4.47 18.51 10.80
C ALA A 207 -5.80 18.94 11.42
N GLU A 208 -6.03 20.25 11.57
CA GLU A 208 -7.29 20.81 12.09
C GLU A 208 -8.53 20.43 11.25
N ARG A 209 -8.34 20.16 9.97
CA ARG A 209 -9.41 19.76 9.02
C ARG A 209 -9.45 18.26 8.76
N THR A 210 -8.52 17.50 9.35
CA THR A 210 -8.40 16.04 9.15
C THR A 210 -8.93 15.34 10.40
N PRO A 211 -10.04 14.59 10.34
CA PRO A 211 -10.56 13.87 11.49
C PRO A 211 -9.49 12.97 12.11
N GLY A 212 -9.37 12.99 13.43
CA GLY A 212 -8.43 12.18 14.20
C GLY A 212 -6.96 12.65 14.16
N ALA A 213 -6.61 13.61 13.29
CA ALA A 213 -5.21 14.05 13.15
C ALA A 213 -4.67 14.85 14.36
N LEU A 214 -5.53 15.28 15.27
CA LEU A 214 -5.14 15.95 16.51
C LEU A 214 -5.16 15.01 17.72
N ASP A 215 -5.67 13.79 17.55
CA ASP A 215 -5.82 12.83 18.62
C ASP A 215 -4.50 12.13 18.95
N SER A 216 -4.40 11.62 20.16
CA SER A 216 -3.34 10.70 20.58
C SER A 216 -3.92 9.33 20.82
N THR A 217 -3.27 8.31 20.28
CA THR A 217 -3.56 6.90 20.56
C THR A 217 -2.35 6.26 21.24
N PRO A 218 -2.48 5.04 21.79
CA PRO A 218 -1.32 4.31 22.32
C PRO A 218 -0.19 4.15 21.30
N ASP A 219 -0.52 4.00 20.03
CA ASP A 219 0.44 3.74 18.95
C ASP A 219 0.90 5.02 18.21
N PHE A 220 0.06 6.09 18.25
CA PHE A 220 0.38 7.40 17.67
C PHE A 220 0.24 8.49 18.72
N LEU A 221 1.35 8.78 19.42
CA LEU A 221 1.37 9.80 20.45
C LEU A 221 1.66 11.18 19.84
N ARG A 222 0.78 12.14 20.07
CA ARG A 222 1.06 13.53 19.75
C ARG A 222 2.17 14.06 20.65
N VAL A 223 3.20 14.62 20.04
CA VAL A 223 4.38 15.17 20.75
C VAL A 223 4.65 16.62 20.33
N ALA A 224 5.54 17.31 21.05
CA ALA A 224 5.93 18.66 20.69
C ALA A 224 6.59 18.69 19.30
N GLY A 225 6.15 19.61 18.45
CA GLY A 225 6.67 19.84 17.10
C GLY A 225 7.03 21.31 16.86
N PRO A 226 7.61 21.64 15.70
CA PRO A 226 7.83 23.01 15.28
C PRO A 226 6.53 23.81 15.17
N ALA A 227 6.61 25.14 15.18
CA ALA A 227 5.46 26.00 14.95
C ALA A 227 4.80 25.71 13.60
N GLY A 228 3.47 25.66 13.56
CA GLY A 228 2.70 25.34 12.36
C GLY A 228 2.68 23.85 11.96
N VAL A 229 3.20 22.98 12.82
CA VAL A 229 3.27 21.54 12.59
C VAL A 229 2.62 20.75 13.74
N VAL A 230 1.80 19.79 13.42
CA VAL A 230 1.35 18.73 14.34
C VAL A 230 2.26 17.52 14.14
N ARG A 231 2.95 17.11 15.20
CA ARG A 231 3.88 15.98 15.20
C ARG A 231 3.30 14.81 15.98
N HIS A 232 3.36 13.63 15.37
CA HIS A 232 3.05 12.38 16.03
C HIS A 232 4.27 11.46 16.03
N GLU A 233 4.36 10.67 17.09
CA GLU A 233 5.32 9.61 17.24
C GLU A 233 4.60 8.26 17.09
N HIS A 234 4.93 7.52 16.05
CA HIS A 234 4.54 6.12 15.94
C HIS A 234 5.42 5.30 16.84
N ARG A 235 4.82 4.56 17.76
CA ARG A 235 5.51 3.74 18.76
C ARG A 235 4.85 2.39 18.92
N VAL A 236 5.58 1.47 19.49
CA VAL A 236 5.06 0.18 19.92
C VAL A 236 5.09 0.06 21.42
N VAL A 237 4.01 -0.47 22.01
CA VAL A 237 3.93 -0.81 23.43
C VAL A 237 3.59 -2.31 23.52
N PRO A 238 4.59 -3.17 23.73
CA PRO A 238 4.36 -4.60 23.86
C PRO A 238 3.62 -4.94 25.14
N PRO A 239 3.02 -6.14 25.27
CA PRO A 239 2.44 -6.62 26.51
C PRO A 239 3.50 -6.77 27.61
N ALA A 240 3.06 -6.79 28.88
CA ALA A 240 3.95 -7.03 30.01
C ALA A 240 4.71 -8.35 29.85
N GLY A 241 6.02 -8.30 29.95
CA GLY A 241 6.91 -9.46 29.71
C GLY A 241 7.39 -9.60 28.26
N GLY A 242 7.01 -8.66 27.39
CA GLY A 242 7.40 -8.61 25.99
C GLY A 242 6.49 -9.40 25.05
N GLY A 243 6.62 -9.12 23.76
CA GLY A 243 5.84 -9.77 22.72
C GLY A 243 6.20 -11.25 22.49
N ALA A 244 5.24 -12.04 22.06
CA ALA A 244 5.39 -13.50 21.90
C ALA A 244 6.55 -13.91 20.98
N MET A 245 6.87 -13.09 19.97
CA MET A 245 7.97 -13.31 19.02
C MET A 245 9.14 -12.33 19.22
N SER A 246 9.23 -11.66 20.40
CA SER A 246 10.28 -10.66 20.66
C SER A 246 11.70 -11.22 20.58
N LYS A 247 11.89 -12.52 20.82
CA LYS A 247 13.18 -13.22 20.72
C LYS A 247 13.45 -13.83 19.33
N ALA A 248 12.45 -13.89 18.46
CA ALA A 248 12.62 -14.43 17.11
C ALA A 248 13.56 -13.55 16.28
N LYS A 249 14.40 -14.15 15.42
CA LYS A 249 15.08 -13.41 14.36
C LYS A 249 14.04 -12.93 13.35
N VAL A 250 14.10 -11.68 12.91
CA VAL A 250 13.18 -11.16 11.89
C VAL A 250 13.96 -10.79 10.64
N TYR A 251 13.52 -11.32 9.52
CA TYR A 251 13.95 -10.93 8.18
C TYR A 251 12.79 -10.24 7.47
N LEU A 252 13.03 -9.09 6.86
CA LEU A 252 12.06 -8.37 6.05
C LEU A 252 12.49 -8.36 4.60
N LEU A 253 11.70 -8.97 3.74
CA LEU A 253 11.96 -9.02 2.30
C LEU A 253 11.36 -7.79 1.63
N ILE A 254 12.20 -7.00 0.95
CA ILE A 254 11.82 -5.75 0.30
C ILE A 254 12.25 -5.73 -1.17
N SER A 255 11.59 -4.91 -1.97
CA SER A 255 11.92 -4.71 -3.38
C SER A 255 11.61 -3.28 -3.83
N ARG A 256 11.88 -2.98 -5.10
CA ARG A 256 11.48 -1.72 -5.75
C ARG A 256 9.96 -1.49 -5.80
N ASP A 257 9.17 -2.56 -5.60
CA ASP A 257 7.70 -2.48 -5.56
C ASP A 257 7.15 -2.33 -4.14
N THR A 258 8.00 -2.42 -3.11
CA THR A 258 7.66 -2.03 -1.74
C THR A 258 7.42 -0.53 -1.71
N VAL A 259 6.21 -0.08 -1.32
CA VAL A 259 5.84 1.34 -1.35
C VAL A 259 5.11 1.79 -0.09
N SER A 260 5.30 3.08 0.30
CA SER A 260 4.50 3.78 1.32
C SER A 260 4.52 3.05 2.68
N ALA A 261 3.38 2.57 3.20
CA ALA A 261 3.33 1.86 4.49
C ALA A 261 4.23 0.62 4.56
N GLY A 262 4.51 -0.04 3.42
CA GLY A 262 5.54 -1.10 3.35
C GLY A 262 6.95 -0.56 3.60
N GLU A 263 7.24 0.68 3.14
CA GLU A 263 8.50 1.36 3.42
C GLU A 263 8.57 1.88 4.86
N HIS A 264 7.43 2.31 5.41
CA HIS A 264 7.30 2.67 6.83
C HIS A 264 7.68 1.49 7.73
N MET A 265 7.11 0.29 7.46
CA MET A 265 7.51 -0.94 8.14
C MET A 265 9.01 -1.21 8.00
N ALA A 266 9.55 -1.09 6.77
CA ALA A 266 10.96 -1.33 6.50
C ALA A 266 11.86 -0.35 7.29
N MET A 267 11.54 0.95 7.28
CA MET A 267 12.31 1.96 8.00
C MET A 267 12.22 1.76 9.52
N ALA A 268 11.03 1.51 10.05
CA ALA A 268 10.81 1.27 11.48
C ALA A 268 11.61 0.08 12.00
N LEU A 269 11.51 -1.07 11.33
CA LEU A 269 12.22 -2.29 11.71
C LEU A 269 13.73 -2.17 11.54
N LYS A 270 14.20 -1.45 10.50
CA LYS A 270 15.62 -1.23 10.25
C LYS A 270 16.24 -0.34 11.31
N ARG A 271 15.67 0.86 11.57
CA ARG A 271 16.24 1.81 12.52
C ARG A 271 16.28 1.31 13.96
N THR A 272 15.28 0.50 14.34
CA THR A 272 15.25 -0.12 15.66
C THR A 272 16.11 -1.39 15.77
N GLY A 273 16.75 -1.82 14.69
CA GLY A 273 17.52 -3.06 14.65
C GLY A 273 16.67 -4.32 14.80
N ARG A 274 15.34 -4.20 14.68
CA ARG A 274 14.43 -5.33 14.92
C ARG A 274 14.44 -6.35 13.80
N ALA A 275 14.68 -5.93 12.56
CA ALA A 275 14.79 -6.85 11.43
C ALA A 275 16.04 -6.59 10.58
N THR A 276 16.51 -7.66 9.92
CA THR A 276 17.46 -7.57 8.82
C THR A 276 16.67 -7.48 7.52
N LEU A 277 16.85 -6.39 6.78
CA LEU A 277 16.21 -6.15 5.49
C LEU A 277 16.99 -6.84 4.37
N ILE A 278 16.31 -7.60 3.53
CA ILE A 278 16.92 -8.38 2.44
C ILE A 278 16.19 -8.07 1.12
N GLY A 279 16.94 -7.80 0.06
CA GLY A 279 16.36 -7.55 -1.26
C GLY A 279 16.93 -6.32 -1.95
N GLN A 280 16.06 -5.46 -2.45
CA GLN A 280 16.42 -4.23 -3.18
C GLN A 280 15.89 -3.00 -2.46
N THR A 281 16.54 -1.85 -2.70
CA THR A 281 16.03 -0.54 -2.24
C THR A 281 14.58 -0.33 -2.67
N THR A 282 13.74 0.15 -1.75
CA THR A 282 12.32 0.37 -1.96
C THR A 282 12.04 1.57 -2.88
N ARG A 283 10.77 1.88 -3.13
CA ARG A 283 10.36 2.88 -4.12
C ARG A 283 10.76 4.32 -3.78
N GLY A 284 10.71 4.72 -2.53
CA GLY A 284 10.96 6.10 -2.11
C GLY A 284 9.71 6.97 -2.08
N ALA A 285 8.62 6.47 -1.53
CA ALA A 285 7.38 7.20 -1.30
C ALA A 285 7.16 7.37 0.21
N GLY A 286 7.81 8.37 0.80
CA GLY A 286 7.89 8.60 2.25
C GLY A 286 6.90 9.61 2.80
N ASN A 287 6.41 10.51 1.95
CA ASN A 287 5.43 11.50 2.35
C ASN A 287 4.03 10.91 2.39
N PHE A 288 3.33 11.04 3.52
CA PHE A 288 1.98 10.52 3.65
C PHE A 288 0.92 11.54 3.24
N GLY A 289 -0.22 11.06 2.76
CA GLY A 289 -1.30 11.87 2.26
C GLY A 289 -2.52 11.04 1.91
N GLN A 290 -3.39 11.60 1.11
CA GLN A 290 -4.58 10.90 0.62
C GLN A 290 -4.95 11.31 -0.80
N PRO A 291 -5.74 10.49 -1.48
CA PRO A 291 -6.28 10.85 -2.78
C PRO A 291 -7.48 11.81 -2.61
N PHE A 292 -7.47 12.89 -3.38
CA PHE A 292 -8.56 13.85 -3.48
C PHE A 292 -9.27 13.72 -4.83
N LYS A 293 -10.60 13.80 -4.80
CA LYS A 293 -11.39 13.92 -6.02
C LYS A 293 -11.21 15.31 -6.61
N LEU A 294 -11.08 15.38 -7.92
CA LEU A 294 -11.00 16.61 -8.70
C LEU A 294 -12.14 16.64 -9.73
N PRO A 295 -12.46 17.80 -10.34
CA PRO A 295 -13.49 17.90 -11.35
C PRO A 295 -13.32 16.89 -12.49
N HIS A 296 -14.40 16.62 -13.21
CA HIS A 296 -14.41 15.78 -14.41
C HIS A 296 -13.84 14.38 -14.21
N GLY A 297 -14.01 13.79 -13.00
CA GLY A 297 -13.57 12.43 -12.70
C GLY A 297 -12.07 12.25 -12.65
N PHE A 298 -11.30 13.32 -12.43
CA PHE A 298 -9.90 13.21 -12.06
C PHE A 298 -9.75 13.00 -10.56
N SER A 299 -8.58 12.55 -10.16
CA SER A 299 -8.13 12.52 -8.77
C SER A 299 -6.63 12.82 -8.69
N ALA A 300 -6.19 13.33 -7.54
CA ALA A 300 -4.77 13.51 -7.26
C ALA A 300 -4.46 12.98 -5.86
N PHE A 301 -3.37 12.25 -5.71
CA PHE A 301 -2.81 12.00 -4.40
C PHE A 301 -1.97 13.21 -3.99
N VAL A 302 -2.32 13.83 -2.86
CA VAL A 302 -1.61 15.02 -2.36
C VAL A 302 -1.04 14.71 -0.98
N PRO A 303 0.29 14.65 -0.86
CA PRO A 303 0.96 14.53 0.43
C PRO A 303 0.73 15.75 1.32
N PHE A 304 0.36 15.52 2.58
CA PHE A 304 0.16 16.58 3.57
C PHE A 304 1.02 16.41 4.82
N GLY A 305 1.83 15.36 4.85
CA GLY A 305 2.79 15.13 5.92
C GLY A 305 4.00 14.35 5.43
N ARG A 306 5.02 14.31 6.26
CA ARG A 306 6.26 13.57 6.03
C ARG A 306 6.54 12.62 7.19
N THR A 307 7.15 11.48 6.92
CA THR A 307 7.62 10.53 7.94
C THR A 307 9.14 10.49 7.96
N PHE A 308 9.72 10.37 9.15
CA PHE A 308 11.17 10.40 9.33
C PHE A 308 11.62 9.67 10.59
N ASP A 309 12.91 9.32 10.63
CA ASP A 309 13.61 8.83 11.82
C ASP A 309 13.76 9.97 12.86
N PRO A 310 13.27 9.82 14.08
CA PRO A 310 13.35 10.85 15.11
C PRO A 310 14.79 11.21 15.55
N VAL A 311 15.78 10.37 15.27
CA VAL A 311 17.18 10.59 15.65
C VAL A 311 17.93 11.37 14.57
N THR A 312 17.76 10.99 13.29
CA THR A 312 18.47 11.61 12.17
C THR A 312 17.68 12.73 11.50
N GLY A 313 16.36 12.75 11.66
CA GLY A 313 15.45 13.65 10.94
C GLY A 313 15.26 13.29 9.46
N GLU A 314 15.87 12.18 9.01
CA GLU A 314 15.83 11.73 7.62
C GLU A 314 14.63 10.81 7.37
N GLY A 315 13.93 11.03 6.25
CA GLY A 315 12.93 10.13 5.69
C GLY A 315 13.50 9.33 4.52
N TRP A 316 12.62 8.65 3.82
CA TRP A 316 12.99 7.85 2.64
C TRP A 316 12.38 8.38 1.34
N GLU A 317 11.80 9.60 1.36
CA GLU A 317 11.23 10.22 0.17
C GLU A 317 12.28 10.38 -0.93
N GLY A 318 11.98 9.88 -2.13
CA GLY A 318 12.86 9.92 -3.30
C GLY A 318 14.07 8.98 -3.26
N THR A 319 14.44 8.45 -2.08
CA THR A 319 15.65 7.62 -1.90
C THR A 319 15.35 6.14 -1.66
N GLY A 320 14.17 5.83 -1.09
CA GLY A 320 13.81 4.50 -0.63
C GLY A 320 14.57 4.05 0.62
N VAL A 321 14.16 2.92 1.16
CA VAL A 321 14.83 2.24 2.27
C VAL A 321 15.78 1.19 1.70
N ARG A 322 17.08 1.34 1.93
CA ARG A 322 18.10 0.39 1.47
C ARG A 322 18.09 -0.89 2.30
N PRO A 323 18.24 -2.09 1.70
CA PRO A 323 18.37 -3.32 2.46
C PRO A 323 19.69 -3.39 3.25
N ASN A 324 19.76 -4.30 4.24
CA ASN A 324 21.00 -4.68 4.90
C ASN A 324 21.78 -5.70 4.05
N VAL A 325 21.06 -6.57 3.34
CA VAL A 325 21.61 -7.57 2.42
C VAL A 325 21.00 -7.33 1.05
N GLU A 326 21.82 -6.78 0.13
CA GLU A 326 21.38 -6.46 -1.22
C GLU A 326 21.47 -7.69 -2.12
N VAL A 327 20.32 -8.13 -2.61
CA VAL A 327 20.16 -9.22 -3.58
C VAL A 327 19.00 -8.91 -4.52
N PRO A 328 18.93 -9.54 -5.72
CA PRO A 328 17.72 -9.47 -6.54
C PRO A 328 16.47 -9.88 -5.75
N ALA A 329 15.35 -9.22 -6.00
CA ALA A 329 14.13 -9.42 -5.21
C ALA A 329 13.65 -10.88 -5.20
N GLU A 330 13.81 -11.59 -6.32
CA GLU A 330 13.48 -13.00 -6.48
C GLU A 330 14.36 -13.93 -5.62
N ARG A 331 15.57 -13.48 -5.24
CA ARG A 331 16.49 -14.25 -4.41
C ARG A 331 16.37 -13.94 -2.91
N ALA A 332 15.59 -12.92 -2.54
CA ALA A 332 15.52 -12.46 -1.16
C ALA A 332 15.00 -13.53 -0.19
N LEU A 333 14.06 -14.37 -0.60
CA LEU A 333 13.54 -15.47 0.23
C LEU A 333 14.60 -16.56 0.42
N ASP A 334 15.31 -16.95 -0.63
CA ASP A 334 16.39 -17.95 -0.55
C ASP A 334 17.48 -17.50 0.41
N GLU A 335 17.87 -16.21 0.33
CA GLU A 335 18.89 -15.64 1.21
C GLU A 335 18.41 -15.57 2.67
N ALA A 336 17.14 -15.21 2.90
CA ALA A 336 16.55 -15.23 4.25
C ALA A 336 16.54 -16.65 4.86
N LEU A 337 16.16 -17.66 4.08
CA LEU A 337 16.18 -19.07 4.51
C LEU A 337 17.60 -19.55 4.82
N LYS A 338 18.58 -19.21 3.98
CA LYS A 338 19.99 -19.49 4.22
C LYS A 338 20.49 -18.85 5.52
N LEU A 339 20.16 -17.57 5.77
CA LEU A 339 20.51 -16.87 7.01
C LEU A 339 19.78 -17.42 8.24
N ALA A 340 18.60 -18.04 8.04
CA ALA A 340 17.87 -18.78 9.07
C ALA A 340 18.47 -20.16 9.37
N GLY A 341 19.47 -20.60 8.60
CA GLY A 341 20.08 -21.93 8.74
C GLY A 341 19.25 -23.05 8.14
N VAL A 342 18.30 -22.72 7.26
CA VAL A 342 17.47 -23.71 6.55
C VAL A 342 18.23 -24.15 5.29
N THR A 343 18.53 -25.45 5.20
CA THR A 343 19.04 -26.03 3.96
C THR A 343 17.85 -26.25 3.01
N TYR A 344 17.67 -25.32 2.08
CA TYR A 344 16.62 -25.40 1.08
C TYR A 344 17.12 -26.15 -0.14
N ASP A 345 16.53 -27.30 -0.45
CA ASP A 345 16.73 -27.95 -1.73
C ASP A 345 15.78 -27.31 -2.75
N SER A 346 16.34 -26.48 -3.64
CA SER A 346 15.59 -25.83 -4.73
C SER A 346 14.91 -26.81 -5.70
N LYS A 347 15.16 -28.11 -5.54
CA LYS A 347 14.58 -29.19 -6.33
C LYS A 347 13.40 -29.90 -5.65
N SER A 348 13.06 -29.51 -4.41
CA SER A 348 11.91 -30.09 -3.72
C SER A 348 10.62 -29.35 -4.10
N PRO A 349 9.60 -29.99 -4.68
CA PRO A 349 8.43 -29.34 -5.26
C PRO A 349 7.40 -28.81 -4.24
N GLN A 350 7.70 -28.72 -2.95
CA GLN A 350 6.75 -28.29 -1.90
C GLN A 350 6.65 -26.77 -1.67
N VAL A 351 7.41 -25.96 -2.36
CA VAL A 351 7.21 -24.50 -2.34
C VAL A 351 6.93 -24.02 -3.77
N THR A 352 5.78 -24.41 -4.29
CA THR A 352 5.27 -23.84 -5.54
C THR A 352 4.68 -22.47 -5.23
N LEU A 353 5.43 -21.43 -5.55
CA LEU A 353 4.90 -20.10 -5.67
C LEU A 353 3.90 -20.09 -6.83
N ARG A 354 2.60 -20.16 -6.55
CA ARG A 354 1.52 -19.86 -7.50
C ARG A 354 1.06 -18.42 -7.34
#